data_d91e1bfe5f40a65fb5ed4af475d8b884
#
_entry.id   d91e1bfe5f40a65fb5ed4af475d8b884
#
_cell.length_a   1.000
_cell.length_b   1.000
_cell.length_c   1.000
_cell.angle_alpha   90.00
_cell.angle_beta   90.00
_cell.angle_gamma   90.00
#
_symmetry.space_group_name_H-M   'P 1'
#
loop_
_entity.id
_entity.type
_entity.pdbx_description
1 polymer ?
#
loop_
_entity_poly.entity_id
_entity_poly.type
_entity_poly.pdbx_seq_one_letter_code
_entity_poly.pdbx_strand_id
1 'polypeptide(L)'
;MIKNKILTWVNLLIMAVYTIPVAYSIWFIGIFAKYTKVKYYIAKSWCRPWMWAARAKLELVKTSEYKTNQPYVVISNHLSNLDPMMQFKYLKIKWVFMAKKEVYKLPFFRTAAKAFNFIKVDRSNPNDRVSINKQAKIIFEKGWSLMVYPQGTRVPKDDFRKFKSGAFHIALDNGVPILPVVIAGTGDIWPRGSKFMKSGKAMIKTLEPIDITKYNKDNIEQLVTETHNKMKKVYDEMVTAIQ
;
A
#
# COMPACT_ATOMS: atom_id res chain seq x y z
N MET A 1 6.97 10.78 -28.67
CA MET A 1 5.74 10.82 -27.86
C MET A 1 4.74 9.72 -28.22
N ILE A 2 4.41 9.51 -29.50
CA ILE A 2 3.46 8.50 -30.00
C ILE A 2 3.90 7.08 -29.65
N LYS A 3 5.16 6.69 -29.89
CA LYS A 3 5.74 5.38 -29.55
C LYS A 3 5.52 4.99 -28.07
N ASN A 4 5.64 5.95 -27.15
CA ASN A 4 5.41 5.70 -25.72
C ASN A 4 3.92 5.45 -25.39
N LYS A 5 3.00 6.08 -26.12
CA LYS A 5 1.56 5.87 -25.95
C LYS A 5 1.17 4.48 -26.43
N ILE A 6 1.60 4.10 -27.63
CA ILE A 6 1.35 2.76 -28.20
C ILE A 6 1.89 1.68 -27.27
N LEU A 7 3.14 1.79 -26.84
CA LEU A 7 3.76 0.83 -25.95
C LEU A 7 3.03 0.73 -24.60
N THR A 8 2.54 1.85 -24.06
CA THR A 8 1.73 1.85 -22.84
C THR A 8 0.44 1.05 -23.03
N TRP A 9 -0.28 1.25 -24.14
CA TRP A 9 -1.52 0.50 -24.40
C TRP A 9 -1.27 -0.98 -24.60
N VAL A 10 -0.22 -1.35 -25.35
CA VAL A 10 0.18 -2.77 -25.53
C VAL A 10 0.51 -3.39 -24.18
N ASN A 11 1.31 -2.73 -23.35
CA ASN A 11 1.65 -3.23 -22.02
C ASN A 11 0.41 -3.36 -21.12
N LEU A 12 -0.50 -2.37 -21.14
CA LEU A 12 -1.74 -2.44 -20.36
C LEU A 12 -2.63 -3.60 -20.81
N LEU A 13 -2.73 -3.85 -22.11
CA LEU A 13 -3.50 -4.99 -22.65
C LEU A 13 -2.88 -6.32 -22.21
N ILE A 14 -1.57 -6.49 -22.37
CA ILE A 14 -0.85 -7.68 -21.92
C ILE A 14 -1.07 -7.90 -20.42
N MET A 15 -0.98 -6.84 -19.64
CA MET A 15 -1.17 -6.90 -18.19
C MET A 15 -2.62 -7.20 -17.80
N ALA A 16 -3.61 -6.69 -18.55
CA ALA A 16 -5.00 -7.03 -18.32
C ALA A 16 -5.24 -8.54 -18.55
N VAL A 17 -4.74 -9.08 -19.66
CA VAL A 17 -4.82 -10.51 -19.98
C VAL A 17 -4.11 -11.37 -18.92
N TYR A 18 -2.92 -10.96 -18.49
CA TYR A 18 -2.17 -11.65 -17.43
C TYR A 18 -2.87 -11.60 -16.06
N THR A 19 -3.56 -10.50 -15.77
CA THR A 19 -4.24 -10.30 -14.47
C THR A 19 -5.44 -11.25 -14.30
N ILE A 20 -6.13 -11.61 -15.39
CA ILE A 20 -7.32 -12.47 -15.34
C ILE A 20 -7.02 -13.84 -14.71
N PRO A 21 -6.07 -14.64 -15.21
CA PRO A 21 -5.78 -15.96 -14.62
C PRO A 21 -5.24 -15.84 -13.19
N VAL A 22 -4.45 -14.81 -12.90
CA VAL A 22 -3.96 -14.54 -11.53
C VAL A 22 -5.13 -14.26 -10.57
N ALA A 23 -6.07 -13.42 -10.98
CA ALA A 23 -7.25 -13.09 -10.17
C ALA A 23 -8.13 -14.33 -9.91
N TYR A 24 -8.33 -15.16 -10.92
CA TYR A 24 -9.08 -16.43 -10.77
C TYR A 24 -8.35 -17.41 -9.86
N SER A 25 -7.04 -17.56 -9.97
CA SER A 25 -6.25 -18.42 -9.08
C SER A 25 -6.36 -17.98 -7.62
N ILE A 26 -6.26 -16.68 -7.36
CA ILE A 26 -6.40 -16.11 -6.03
C ILE A 26 -7.82 -16.30 -5.48
N TRP A 27 -8.83 -16.10 -6.32
CA TRP A 27 -10.23 -16.31 -5.96
C TRP A 27 -10.50 -17.77 -5.64
N PHE A 28 -10.07 -18.70 -6.49
CA PHE A 28 -10.24 -20.14 -6.28
C PHE A 28 -9.59 -20.61 -4.97
N ILE A 29 -8.33 -20.25 -4.74
CA ILE A 29 -7.65 -20.57 -3.48
C ILE A 29 -8.35 -19.90 -2.28
N GLY A 30 -8.94 -18.72 -2.49
CA GLY A 30 -9.68 -17.99 -1.47
C GLY A 30 -10.93 -18.68 -0.95
N ILE A 31 -11.53 -19.57 -1.75
CA ILE A 31 -12.67 -20.39 -1.34
C ILE A 31 -12.27 -21.37 -0.23
N PHE A 32 -11.10 -21.99 -0.36
CA PHE A 32 -10.65 -23.05 0.54
C PHE A 32 -9.76 -22.53 1.68
N ALA A 33 -9.02 -21.44 1.44
CA ALA A 33 -8.06 -20.92 2.39
C ALA A 33 -8.01 -19.39 2.41
N LYS A 34 -8.69 -18.80 3.40
CA LYS A 34 -8.86 -17.35 3.51
C LYS A 34 -7.52 -16.61 3.73
N TYR A 35 -6.69 -17.08 4.66
CA TYR A 35 -5.41 -16.47 5.05
C TYR A 35 -4.22 -17.36 4.70
N THR A 36 -4.03 -17.66 3.41
CA THR A 36 -2.91 -18.50 2.97
C THR A 36 -1.73 -17.67 2.45
N LYS A 37 -0.51 -18.13 2.75
CA LYS A 37 0.72 -17.58 2.18
C LYS A 37 0.75 -17.69 0.66
N VAL A 38 0.12 -18.73 0.09
CA VAL A 38 0.11 -18.99 -1.36
C VAL A 38 -0.49 -17.82 -2.12
N LYS A 39 -1.67 -17.33 -1.72
CA LYS A 39 -2.29 -16.15 -2.36
C LYS A 39 -1.37 -14.92 -2.32
N TYR A 40 -0.70 -14.70 -1.19
CA TYR A 40 0.23 -13.59 -1.05
C TYR A 40 1.41 -13.69 -2.03
N TYR A 41 1.99 -14.88 -2.20
CA TYR A 41 3.09 -15.09 -3.16
C TYR A 41 2.62 -14.97 -4.61
N ILE A 42 1.42 -15.44 -4.95
CA ILE A 42 0.82 -15.23 -6.27
C ILE A 42 0.65 -13.73 -6.56
N ALA A 43 0.11 -12.96 -5.60
CA ALA A 43 0.02 -11.50 -5.75
C ALA A 43 1.38 -10.84 -5.91
N LYS A 44 2.37 -11.28 -5.13
CA LYS A 44 3.74 -10.77 -5.22
C LYS A 44 4.38 -11.07 -6.58
N SER A 45 4.16 -12.25 -7.15
CA SER A 45 4.63 -12.59 -8.50
C SER A 45 3.96 -11.72 -9.57
N TRP A 46 2.65 -11.45 -9.41
CA TRP A 46 1.89 -10.59 -10.31
C TRP A 46 2.40 -9.15 -10.37
N CYS A 47 2.99 -8.64 -9.31
CA CYS A 47 3.50 -7.27 -9.28
C CYS A 47 4.74 -7.05 -10.17
N ARG A 48 5.56 -8.07 -10.39
CA ARG A 48 6.80 -7.95 -11.16
C ARG A 48 6.58 -7.54 -12.62
N PRO A 49 5.69 -8.20 -13.41
CA PRO A 49 5.38 -7.78 -14.77
C PRO A 49 4.83 -6.35 -14.86
N TRP A 50 4.02 -5.91 -13.88
CA TRP A 50 3.54 -4.52 -13.84
C TRP A 50 4.67 -3.50 -13.71
N MET A 51 5.64 -3.76 -12.86
CA MET A 51 6.80 -2.88 -12.70
C MET A 51 7.68 -2.88 -13.95
N TRP A 52 7.82 -4.04 -14.61
CA TRP A 52 8.50 -4.13 -15.91
C TRP A 52 7.73 -3.36 -17.00
N ALA A 53 6.42 -3.55 -17.11
CA ALA A 53 5.56 -2.84 -18.06
C ALA A 53 5.60 -1.31 -17.86
N ALA A 54 5.72 -0.86 -16.61
CA ALA A 54 5.92 0.55 -16.28
C ALA A 54 7.33 1.07 -16.64
N ARG A 55 8.26 0.20 -17.04
CA ARG A 55 9.68 0.54 -17.30
C ARG A 55 10.31 1.31 -16.13
N ALA A 56 9.95 0.90 -14.92
CA ALA A 56 10.38 1.53 -13.68
C ALA A 56 11.72 0.97 -13.24
N LYS A 57 12.73 1.82 -13.08
CA LYS A 57 13.96 1.49 -12.35
C LYS A 57 13.68 1.61 -10.86
N LEU A 58 13.61 0.47 -10.20
CA LEU A 58 13.25 0.40 -8.78
C LEU A 58 14.48 0.25 -7.92
N GLU A 59 14.56 1.07 -6.90
CA GLU A 59 15.64 1.04 -5.92
C GLU A 59 15.09 0.85 -4.51
N LEU A 60 15.65 -0.13 -3.79
CA LEU A 60 15.47 -0.26 -2.35
C LEU A 60 16.57 0.56 -1.68
N VAL A 61 16.22 1.69 -1.10
CA VAL A 61 17.14 2.51 -0.32
C VAL A 61 17.45 1.79 1.00
N LYS A 62 18.65 1.99 1.57
CA LYS A 62 19.00 1.44 2.88
C LYS A 62 17.86 1.61 3.87
N THR A 63 17.23 0.49 4.22
CA THR A 63 16.06 0.45 5.09
C THR A 63 16.45 0.13 6.53
N SER A 64 15.66 0.58 7.47
CA SER A 64 15.77 0.12 8.85
C SER A 64 15.36 -1.34 8.97
N GLU A 65 15.94 -2.04 9.92
CA GLU A 65 15.53 -3.40 10.23
C GLU A 65 14.18 -3.42 10.93
N TYR A 66 13.38 -4.43 10.65
CA TYR A 66 12.11 -4.68 11.32
C TYR A 66 11.84 -6.18 11.41
N LYS A 67 11.15 -6.60 12.45
CA LYS A 67 10.80 -8.01 12.66
C LYS A 67 9.78 -8.46 11.61
N THR A 68 10.02 -9.59 10.96
CA THR A 68 9.13 -10.11 9.90
C THR A 68 8.09 -11.11 10.42
N ASN A 69 8.16 -11.47 11.68
CA ASN A 69 7.30 -12.44 12.33
C ASN A 69 6.21 -11.82 13.23
N GLN A 70 6.06 -10.49 13.19
CA GLN A 70 4.98 -9.79 13.90
C GLN A 70 4.16 -8.93 12.95
N PRO A 71 2.89 -8.62 13.27
CA PRO A 71 2.06 -7.71 12.49
C PRO A 71 2.44 -6.24 12.72
N TYR A 72 2.07 -5.40 11.74
CA TYR A 72 2.22 -3.95 11.78
C TYR A 72 0.98 -3.26 11.21
N VAL A 73 0.72 -2.05 11.67
CA VAL A 73 0.02 -1.06 10.86
C VAL A 73 1.06 -0.39 9.98
N VAL A 74 1.10 -0.75 8.71
CA VAL A 74 2.03 -0.19 7.73
C VAL A 74 1.46 1.13 7.21
N ILE A 75 2.16 2.22 7.44
CA ILE A 75 1.77 3.56 6.99
C ILE A 75 2.67 3.98 5.83
N SER A 76 2.08 4.30 4.68
CA SER A 76 2.83 4.76 3.51
C SER A 76 2.20 5.98 2.88
N ASN A 77 3.01 6.87 2.32
CA ASN A 77 2.54 7.89 1.39
C ASN A 77 2.03 7.25 0.08
N HIS A 78 1.19 7.97 -0.68
CA HIS A 78 0.52 7.43 -1.86
C HIS A 78 0.57 8.40 -3.04
N LEU A 79 1.31 8.04 -4.08
CA LEU A 79 1.57 8.85 -5.26
C LEU A 79 0.94 8.24 -6.52
N SER A 80 0.92 6.89 -6.63
CA SER A 80 0.66 6.18 -7.85
C SER A 80 -0.08 4.86 -7.64
N ASN A 81 -0.67 4.31 -8.69
CA ASN A 81 -1.12 2.91 -8.72
C ASN A 81 0.05 1.92 -8.65
N LEU A 82 1.29 2.35 -8.84
CA LEU A 82 2.48 1.52 -8.73
C LEU A 82 2.94 1.29 -7.28
N ASP A 83 2.49 2.13 -6.33
CA ASP A 83 2.92 2.03 -4.94
C ASP A 83 2.65 0.65 -4.32
N PRO A 84 1.43 0.07 -4.46
CA PRO A 84 1.16 -1.27 -3.96
C PRO A 84 2.09 -2.33 -4.53
N MET A 85 2.39 -2.24 -5.81
CA MET A 85 3.24 -3.20 -6.51
C MET A 85 4.69 -3.12 -6.01
N MET A 86 5.17 -1.91 -5.77
CA MET A 86 6.48 -1.68 -5.19
C MET A 86 6.57 -2.21 -3.75
N GLN A 87 5.53 -1.99 -2.95
CA GLN A 87 5.42 -2.53 -1.60
C GLN A 87 5.40 -4.06 -1.58
N PHE A 88 4.63 -4.71 -2.47
CA PHE A 88 4.64 -6.17 -2.61
C PHE A 88 6.03 -6.72 -2.98
N LYS A 89 6.77 -6.00 -3.82
CA LYS A 89 8.12 -6.43 -4.22
C LYS A 89 9.10 -6.40 -3.04
N TYR A 90 9.07 -5.34 -2.24
CA TYR A 90 10.15 -5.06 -1.29
C TYR A 90 9.83 -5.38 0.16
N LEU A 91 8.56 -5.28 0.60
CA LEU A 91 8.22 -5.63 1.98
C LEU A 91 8.29 -7.14 2.20
N LYS A 92 8.92 -7.53 3.30
CA LYS A 92 9.13 -8.94 3.67
C LYS A 92 8.02 -9.48 4.59
N ILE A 93 7.02 -8.68 4.92
CA ILE A 93 5.85 -9.06 5.75
C ILE A 93 4.62 -9.31 4.87
N LYS A 94 3.67 -10.06 5.38
CA LYS A 94 2.36 -10.26 4.75
C LYS A 94 1.42 -9.14 5.19
N TRP A 95 0.68 -8.58 4.26
CA TRP A 95 -0.23 -7.48 4.55
C TRP A 95 -1.45 -7.48 3.64
N VAL A 96 -2.49 -6.81 4.09
CA VAL A 96 -3.73 -6.53 3.35
C VAL A 96 -3.99 -5.02 3.31
N PHE A 97 -4.84 -4.58 2.37
CA PHE A 97 -5.21 -3.18 2.25
C PHE A 97 -6.46 -2.81 3.02
N MET A 98 -6.54 -1.51 3.37
CA MET A 98 -7.80 -0.82 3.54
C MET A 98 -8.22 -0.18 2.21
N ALA A 99 -9.38 -0.53 1.70
CA ALA A 99 -9.89 -0.03 0.43
C ALA A 99 -11.24 0.66 0.58
N LYS A 100 -11.43 1.78 -0.12
CA LYS A 100 -12.70 2.50 -0.15
C LYS A 100 -13.84 1.63 -0.69
N LYS A 101 -15.07 1.79 -0.15
CA LYS A 101 -16.26 1.07 -0.61
C LYS A 101 -16.52 1.22 -2.13
N GLU A 102 -16.20 2.38 -2.70
CA GLU A 102 -16.42 2.67 -4.12
C GLU A 102 -15.59 1.77 -5.03
N VAL A 103 -14.40 1.36 -4.61
CA VAL A 103 -13.52 0.47 -5.38
C VAL A 103 -14.13 -0.93 -5.50
N TYR A 104 -14.95 -1.35 -4.53
CA TYR A 104 -15.70 -2.61 -4.57
C TYR A 104 -16.84 -2.62 -5.61
N LYS A 105 -17.17 -1.49 -6.22
CA LYS A 105 -18.10 -1.43 -7.36
C LYS A 105 -17.48 -1.96 -8.65
N LEU A 106 -16.15 -2.01 -8.72
CA LEU A 106 -15.43 -2.58 -9.85
C LEU A 106 -15.42 -4.13 -9.73
N PRO A 107 -16.04 -4.89 -10.68
CA PRO A 107 -16.24 -6.33 -10.52
C PRO A 107 -14.96 -7.12 -10.23
N PHE A 108 -13.90 -6.88 -11.03
CA PHE A 108 -12.61 -7.55 -10.85
C PHE A 108 -11.93 -7.18 -9.53
N PHE A 109 -11.97 -5.90 -9.15
CA PHE A 109 -11.40 -5.46 -7.89
C PHE A 109 -12.16 -6.02 -6.69
N ARG A 110 -13.50 -6.08 -6.77
CA ARG A 110 -14.34 -6.69 -5.72
C ARG A 110 -13.94 -8.13 -5.44
N THR A 111 -13.72 -8.90 -6.50
CA THR A 111 -13.31 -10.32 -6.39
C THR A 111 -11.92 -10.43 -5.75
N ALA A 112 -10.95 -9.67 -6.23
CA ALA A 112 -9.61 -9.63 -5.66
C ALA A 112 -9.62 -9.14 -4.20
N ALA A 113 -10.32 -8.06 -3.90
CA ALA A 113 -10.39 -7.49 -2.56
C ALA A 113 -11.01 -8.48 -1.55
N LYS A 114 -12.07 -9.20 -1.94
CA LYS A 114 -12.65 -10.26 -1.12
C LYS A 114 -11.68 -11.42 -0.91
N ALA A 115 -11.02 -11.87 -1.97
CA ALA A 115 -10.06 -12.97 -1.92
C ALA A 115 -8.84 -12.66 -1.05
N PHE A 116 -8.39 -11.40 -1.02
CA PHE A 116 -7.30 -10.92 -0.17
C PHE A 116 -7.72 -10.44 1.22
N ASN A 117 -9.02 -10.49 1.54
CA ASN A 117 -9.55 -9.99 2.82
C ASN A 117 -9.24 -8.50 3.07
N PHE A 118 -9.30 -7.68 2.03
CA PHE A 118 -9.15 -6.24 2.19
C PHE A 118 -10.25 -5.70 3.09
N ILE A 119 -9.89 -4.81 4.01
CA ILE A 119 -10.86 -4.12 4.85
C ILE A 119 -11.58 -3.07 4.00
N LYS A 120 -12.89 -3.24 3.84
CA LYS A 120 -13.74 -2.25 3.18
C LYS A 120 -13.97 -1.08 4.12
N VAL A 121 -13.72 0.14 3.66
CA VAL A 121 -13.91 1.38 4.42
C VAL A 121 -15.05 2.20 3.84
N ASP A 122 -16.06 2.42 4.63
CA ASP A 122 -17.14 3.39 4.35
C ASP A 122 -16.91 4.69 5.12
N ARG A 123 -16.32 5.66 4.46
CA ARG A 123 -15.99 6.96 5.08
C ARG A 123 -17.22 7.83 5.37
N SER A 124 -18.38 7.48 4.82
CA SER A 124 -19.63 8.17 5.08
C SER A 124 -20.38 7.63 6.30
N ASN A 125 -19.94 6.49 6.86
CA ASN A 125 -20.54 5.87 8.02
C ASN A 125 -19.67 6.11 9.28
N PRO A 126 -20.11 6.92 10.25
CA PRO A 126 -19.38 7.16 11.49
C PRO A 126 -19.10 5.87 12.30
N ASN A 127 -20.00 4.87 12.19
CA ASN A 127 -19.91 3.61 12.92
C ASN A 127 -18.96 2.58 12.26
N ASP A 128 -18.41 2.87 11.08
CA ASP A 128 -17.55 1.95 10.35
C ASP A 128 -16.23 1.68 11.08
N ARG A 129 -15.82 2.61 11.97
CA ARG A 129 -14.61 2.48 12.78
C ARG A 129 -14.62 1.21 13.65
N VAL A 130 -15.74 0.87 14.27
CA VAL A 130 -15.88 -0.34 15.10
C VAL A 130 -15.71 -1.59 14.24
N SER A 131 -16.35 -1.62 13.07
CA SER A 131 -16.25 -2.71 12.10
C SER A 131 -14.80 -2.87 11.58
N ILE A 132 -14.13 -1.76 11.27
CA ILE A 132 -12.74 -1.74 10.81
C ILE A 132 -11.82 -2.32 11.89
N ASN A 133 -11.94 -1.89 13.15
CA ASN A 133 -11.12 -2.37 14.25
C ASN A 133 -11.31 -3.87 14.48
N LYS A 134 -12.55 -4.37 14.44
CA LYS A 134 -12.85 -5.81 14.56
C LYS A 134 -12.18 -6.62 13.45
N GLN A 135 -12.23 -6.13 12.20
CA GLN A 135 -11.59 -6.79 11.08
C GLN A 135 -10.05 -6.72 11.17
N ALA A 136 -9.50 -5.58 11.59
CA ALA A 136 -8.06 -5.39 11.78
C ALA A 136 -7.51 -6.34 12.85
N LYS A 137 -8.21 -6.49 13.98
CA LYS A 137 -7.85 -7.45 15.03
C LYS A 137 -7.69 -8.87 14.49
N ILE A 138 -8.68 -9.37 13.73
CA ILE A 138 -8.62 -10.70 13.11
C ILE A 138 -7.39 -10.84 12.19
N ILE A 139 -7.04 -9.79 11.44
CA ILE A 139 -5.89 -9.79 10.54
C ILE A 139 -4.59 -9.88 11.34
N PHE A 140 -4.45 -9.11 12.41
CA PHE A 140 -3.26 -9.10 13.27
C PHE A 140 -3.09 -10.44 14.02
N GLU A 141 -4.16 -11.03 14.53
CA GLU A 141 -4.14 -12.35 15.17
C GLU A 141 -3.69 -13.47 14.21
N LYS A 142 -3.90 -13.31 12.89
CA LYS A 142 -3.38 -14.22 11.86
C LYS A 142 -1.94 -13.91 11.46
N GLY A 143 -1.26 -12.97 12.12
CA GLY A 143 0.11 -12.55 11.83
C GLY A 143 0.25 -11.78 10.50
N TRP A 144 -0.83 -11.13 10.03
CA TRP A 144 -0.82 -10.25 8.86
C TRP A 144 -0.82 -8.80 9.29
N SER A 145 -0.22 -7.95 8.49
CA SER A 145 -0.17 -6.51 8.69
C SER A 145 -1.29 -5.81 7.91
N LEU A 146 -1.60 -4.59 8.30
CA LEU A 146 -2.58 -3.75 7.63
C LEU A 146 -1.89 -2.57 6.96
N MET A 147 -1.97 -2.48 5.62
CA MET A 147 -1.43 -1.36 4.84
C MET A 147 -2.45 -0.23 4.74
N VAL A 148 -2.04 0.97 5.13
CA VAL A 148 -2.87 2.17 5.11
C VAL A 148 -2.12 3.33 4.47
N TYR A 149 -2.82 4.05 3.59
CA TYR A 149 -2.36 5.33 3.06
C TYR A 149 -3.06 6.47 3.82
N PRO A 150 -2.42 7.08 4.84
CA PRO A 150 -3.10 8.02 5.73
C PRO A 150 -3.48 9.34 5.07
N GLN A 151 -2.88 9.67 3.92
CA GLN A 151 -3.27 10.81 3.09
C GLN A 151 -4.69 10.64 2.51
N GLY A 152 -5.16 9.39 2.44
CA GLY A 152 -6.52 9.02 2.01
C GLY A 152 -6.78 9.07 0.51
N THR A 153 -5.86 9.56 -0.28
CA THR A 153 -5.89 9.59 -1.75
C THR A 153 -4.46 9.69 -2.28
N ARG A 154 -4.27 9.38 -3.55
CA ARG A 154 -3.01 9.69 -4.25
C ARG A 154 -2.84 11.19 -4.36
N VAL A 155 -1.64 11.67 -4.08
CA VAL A 155 -1.28 13.09 -4.12
C VAL A 155 -0.18 13.35 -5.16
N PRO A 156 -0.07 14.57 -5.71
CA PRO A 156 1.08 14.98 -6.49
C PRO A 156 2.38 14.87 -5.69
N LYS A 157 3.52 14.79 -6.36
CA LYS A 157 4.83 14.66 -5.71
C LYS A 157 5.18 15.82 -4.78
N ASP A 158 4.68 17.00 -5.08
CA ASP A 158 4.98 18.22 -4.32
C ASP A 158 4.01 18.43 -3.13
N ASP A 159 2.99 17.56 -2.99
CA ASP A 159 2.00 17.59 -1.92
C ASP A 159 2.19 16.40 -0.96
N PHE A 160 3.06 16.54 0.02
CA PHE A 160 3.15 15.55 1.11
C PHE A 160 2.08 15.84 2.16
N ARG A 161 0.82 15.62 1.79
CA ARG A 161 -0.40 15.96 2.54
C ARG A 161 -0.38 15.41 3.98
N LYS A 162 -0.96 16.19 4.90
CA LYS A 162 -1.16 15.77 6.30
C LYS A 162 -1.84 14.40 6.42
N PHE A 163 -1.44 13.65 7.41
CA PHE A 163 -1.98 12.33 7.69
C PHE A 163 -3.28 12.41 8.48
N LYS A 164 -4.21 11.51 8.16
CA LYS A 164 -5.42 11.28 8.94
C LYS A 164 -5.12 10.33 10.09
N SER A 165 -5.70 10.55 11.25
CA SER A 165 -5.44 9.77 12.47
C SER A 165 -6.00 8.34 12.45
N GLY A 166 -6.86 7.98 11.49
CA GLY A 166 -7.55 6.68 11.49
C GLY A 166 -6.64 5.44 11.58
N ALA A 167 -5.49 5.45 10.87
CA ALA A 167 -4.52 4.35 10.94
C ALA A 167 -3.85 4.25 12.31
N PHE A 168 -3.60 5.38 12.94
CA PHE A 168 -2.96 5.49 14.25
C PHE A 168 -3.91 4.99 15.35
N HIS A 169 -5.18 5.32 15.25
CA HIS A 169 -6.18 4.74 16.15
C HIS A 169 -6.23 3.20 16.05
N ILE A 170 -6.16 2.64 14.84
CA ILE A 170 -6.14 1.19 14.66
C ILE A 170 -4.90 0.59 15.34
N ALA A 171 -3.75 1.23 15.23
CA ALA A 171 -2.51 0.80 15.88
C ALA A 171 -2.66 0.78 17.41
N LEU A 172 -3.12 1.89 18.00
CA LEU A 172 -3.34 2.02 19.43
C LEU A 172 -4.41 1.06 19.98
N ASP A 173 -5.57 0.99 19.29
CA ASP A 173 -6.68 0.14 19.74
C ASP A 173 -6.34 -1.36 19.70
N ASN A 174 -5.35 -1.78 18.90
CA ASN A 174 -4.93 -3.18 18.76
C ASN A 174 -3.54 -3.49 19.38
N GLY A 175 -2.85 -2.50 19.92
CA GLY A 175 -1.51 -2.70 20.49
C GLY A 175 -0.46 -3.12 19.47
N VAL A 176 -0.59 -2.68 18.19
CA VAL A 176 0.26 -3.12 17.07
C VAL A 176 1.19 -1.98 16.63
N PRO A 177 2.51 -2.19 16.55
CA PRO A 177 3.46 -1.15 16.17
C PRO A 177 3.23 -0.63 14.75
N ILE A 178 3.64 0.59 14.49
CA ILE A 178 3.55 1.23 13.18
C ILE A 178 4.86 1.00 12.41
N LEU A 179 4.75 0.56 11.15
CA LEU A 179 5.88 0.49 10.22
C LEU A 179 5.74 1.57 9.16
N PRO A 180 6.52 2.67 9.24
CA PRO A 180 6.47 3.71 8.22
C PRO A 180 7.23 3.26 6.95
N VAL A 181 6.63 3.50 5.80
CA VAL A 181 7.19 3.19 4.46
C VAL A 181 7.09 4.43 3.59
N VAL A 182 8.22 4.87 3.06
CA VAL A 182 8.30 6.05 2.18
C VAL A 182 8.56 5.60 0.75
N ILE A 183 7.79 6.14 -0.19
CA ILE A 183 7.93 5.90 -1.62
C ILE A 183 8.13 7.24 -2.33
N ALA A 184 9.08 7.29 -3.27
CA ALA A 184 9.30 8.44 -4.14
C ALA A 184 9.41 8.00 -5.62
N GLY A 185 9.10 8.91 -6.56
CA GLY A 185 9.26 8.72 -8.01
C GLY A 185 8.14 7.96 -8.71
N THR A 186 7.30 7.18 -8.03
CA THR A 186 6.19 6.44 -8.67
C THR A 186 5.15 7.36 -9.31
N GLY A 187 4.95 8.55 -8.73
CA GLY A 187 4.06 9.59 -9.27
C GLY A 187 4.54 10.18 -10.59
N ASP A 188 5.85 10.22 -10.83
CA ASP A 188 6.42 10.66 -12.11
C ASP A 188 6.29 9.59 -13.20
N ILE A 189 6.32 8.31 -12.81
CA ILE A 189 6.15 7.17 -13.72
C ILE A 189 4.69 7.02 -14.13
N TRP A 190 3.76 7.01 -13.18
CA TRP A 190 2.33 6.92 -13.46
C TRP A 190 1.54 7.90 -12.58
N PRO A 191 1.42 9.16 -13.02
CA PRO A 191 0.71 10.20 -12.26
C PRO A 191 -0.77 9.86 -12.06
N ARG A 192 -1.34 10.39 -10.99
CA ARG A 192 -2.79 10.28 -10.75
C ARG A 192 -3.57 10.87 -11.93
N GLY A 193 -4.56 10.11 -12.42
CA GLY A 193 -5.41 10.53 -13.55
C GLY A 193 -4.79 10.32 -14.93
N SER A 194 -3.49 10.02 -15.02
CA SER A 194 -2.86 9.71 -16.30
C SER A 194 -3.27 8.33 -16.82
N LYS A 195 -3.56 8.25 -18.12
CA LYS A 195 -3.75 7.00 -18.85
C LYS A 195 -2.42 6.40 -19.34
N PHE A 196 -1.32 7.12 -19.20
CA PHE A 196 -0.02 6.73 -19.74
C PHE A 196 1.04 6.66 -18.66
N MET A 197 1.92 5.69 -18.81
CA MET A 197 3.11 5.53 -17.98
C MET A 197 4.34 6.06 -18.72
N LYS A 198 5.28 6.62 -17.96
CA LYS A 198 6.60 7.03 -18.44
C LYS A 198 7.65 6.13 -17.80
N SER A 199 8.79 5.96 -18.46
CA SER A 199 9.97 5.38 -17.78
C SER A 199 10.45 6.33 -16.69
N GLY A 200 10.96 5.80 -15.60
CA GLY A 200 11.47 6.61 -14.51
C GLY A 200 12.11 5.79 -13.38
N LYS A 201 12.73 6.48 -12.44
CA LYS A 201 13.29 5.91 -11.22
C LYS A 201 12.28 6.02 -10.09
N ALA A 202 12.14 4.98 -9.29
CA ALA A 202 11.34 5.00 -8.08
C ALA A 202 12.09 4.32 -6.94
N MET A 203 11.96 4.87 -5.75
CA MET A 203 12.65 4.46 -4.55
C MET A 203 11.65 4.11 -3.46
N ILE A 204 11.99 3.11 -2.65
CA ILE A 204 11.24 2.74 -1.44
C ILE A 204 12.19 2.59 -0.26
N LYS A 205 11.76 3.07 0.91
CA LYS A 205 12.50 2.96 2.16
C LYS A 205 11.54 2.61 3.29
N THR A 206 11.86 1.60 4.09
CA THR A 206 11.21 1.37 5.38
C THR A 206 11.98 2.12 6.45
N LEU A 207 11.26 2.78 7.34
CA LEU A 207 11.84 3.42 8.51
C LEU A 207 11.76 2.49 9.71
N GLU A 208 12.43 2.86 10.78
CA GLU A 208 12.35 2.16 12.05
C GLU A 208 10.90 2.08 12.53
N PRO A 209 10.44 0.90 12.96
CA PRO A 209 9.12 0.75 13.53
C PRO A 209 8.91 1.69 14.72
N ILE A 210 7.73 2.28 14.79
CA ILE A 210 7.35 3.16 15.88
C ILE A 210 6.67 2.30 16.95
N ASP A 211 7.28 2.28 18.14
CA ASP A 211 6.69 1.72 19.33
C ASP A 211 5.55 2.63 19.81
N ILE A 212 4.35 2.08 19.87
CA ILE A 212 3.15 2.83 20.25
C ILE A 212 2.89 2.83 21.75
N THR A 213 3.67 2.12 22.54
CA THR A 213 3.47 2.03 24.02
C THR A 213 3.60 3.37 24.73
N LYS A 214 4.30 4.33 24.10
CA LYS A 214 4.47 5.70 24.58
C LYS A 214 3.29 6.62 24.28
N TYR A 215 2.31 6.13 23.52
CA TYR A 215 1.19 6.92 23.03
C TYR A 215 -0.15 6.35 23.50
N ASN A 216 -1.13 7.22 23.62
CA ASN A 216 -2.51 6.89 23.95
C ASN A 216 -3.47 7.77 23.11
N LYS A 217 -4.76 7.73 23.42
CA LYS A 217 -5.77 8.50 22.65
C LYS A 217 -5.65 10.02 22.87
N ASP A 218 -5.08 10.46 23.99
CA ASP A 218 -4.99 11.87 24.32
C ASP A 218 -3.83 12.55 23.58
N ASN A 219 -2.75 11.79 23.29
CA ASN A 219 -1.58 12.31 22.56
C ASN A 219 -1.44 11.74 21.13
N ILE A 220 -2.51 11.20 20.55
CA ILE A 220 -2.48 10.61 19.21
C ILE A 220 -2.07 11.61 18.12
N GLU A 221 -2.43 12.88 18.25
CA GLU A 221 -2.04 13.92 17.29
C GLU A 221 -0.53 14.17 17.30
N GLN A 222 0.14 13.99 18.45
CA GLN A 222 1.58 13.98 18.52
C GLN A 222 2.18 12.84 17.70
N LEU A 223 1.68 11.61 17.89
CA LEU A 223 2.12 10.43 17.11
C LEU A 223 1.93 10.63 15.61
N VAL A 224 0.78 11.17 15.18
CA VAL A 224 0.49 11.49 13.77
C VAL A 224 1.51 12.48 13.22
N THR A 225 1.75 13.57 13.95
CA THR A 225 2.62 14.68 13.53
C THR A 225 4.08 14.23 13.46
N GLU A 226 4.58 13.53 14.47
CA GLU A 226 5.95 13.00 14.48
C GLU A 226 6.18 12.00 13.34
N THR A 227 5.24 11.08 13.11
CA THR A 227 5.31 10.12 11.99
C THR A 227 5.31 10.84 10.65
N HIS A 228 4.42 11.81 10.47
CA HIS A 228 4.33 12.60 9.25
C HIS A 228 5.65 13.34 8.97
N ASN A 229 6.19 14.07 9.96
CA ASN A 229 7.42 14.85 9.82
C ASN A 229 8.63 13.95 9.52
N LYS A 230 8.76 12.83 10.23
CA LYS A 230 9.81 11.82 9.98
C LYS A 230 9.74 11.28 8.54
N MET A 231 8.56 10.93 8.08
CA MET A 231 8.35 10.41 6.72
C MET A 231 8.56 11.50 5.66
N LYS A 232 8.10 12.73 5.90
CA LYS A 232 8.30 13.86 4.98
C LYS A 232 9.76 14.18 4.78
N LYS A 233 10.55 14.27 5.85
CA LYS A 233 12.00 14.49 5.75
C LYS A 233 12.67 13.46 4.84
N VAL A 234 12.39 12.19 5.06
CA VAL A 234 12.95 11.11 4.24
C VAL A 234 12.43 11.17 2.80
N TYR A 235 11.17 11.54 2.59
CA TYR A 235 10.60 11.73 1.26
C TYR A 235 11.33 12.81 0.48
N ASP A 236 11.58 13.97 1.11
CA ASP A 236 12.27 15.11 0.49
C ASP A 236 13.72 14.69 0.09
N GLU A 237 14.44 13.98 0.97
CA GLU A 237 15.76 13.43 0.68
C GLU A 237 15.72 12.46 -0.53
N MET A 238 14.72 11.58 -0.60
CA MET A 238 14.56 10.63 -1.71
C MET A 238 14.19 11.32 -3.03
N VAL A 239 13.36 12.34 -3.00
CA VAL A 239 13.00 13.13 -4.19
C VAL A 239 14.22 13.82 -4.77
N THR A 240 15.06 14.43 -3.92
CA THR A 240 16.33 15.05 -4.33
C THR A 240 17.28 14.01 -4.95
N ALA A 241 17.35 12.79 -4.42
CA ALA A 241 18.23 11.73 -4.93
C ALA A 241 17.73 11.09 -6.25
N ILE A 242 16.49 11.33 -6.66
CA ILE A 242 15.92 10.85 -7.93
C ILE A 242 16.20 11.81 -9.07
N GLN A 243 16.29 13.10 -8.77
CA GLN A 243 16.60 14.16 -9.75
C GLN A 243 18.03 14.06 -10.26
#